data_a46aa88c348c51c806ddc20a2e3ff66a
#
_entry.id   a46aa88c348c51c806ddc20a2e3ff66a
#
_cell.length_a   1.000
_cell.length_b   1.000
_cell.length_c   1.000
_cell.angle_alpha   90.00
_cell.angle_beta   90.00
_cell.angle_gamma   90.00
#
_symmetry.space_group_name_H-M   'P 1'
#
loop_
_entity.id
_entity.type
_entity.pdbx_description
1 polymer ?
#
loop_
_entity_poly.entity_id
_entity_poly.type
_entity_poly.pdbx_seq_one_letter_code
_entity_poly.pdbx_strand_id
1 'polypeptide(L)'
;YQNERFLDRITGFAKEFDSDIVIPLDVSDDAQIFSMTEVLRDKWGCLDGAVHSIGFAPREAIQGDFLEGLSRDAFGTALDISAYSFPAMVKALLPLMEGRPASVLTLTYLGSERVVPNYNTMGVAKAALEASVRYLAASLGPKGIRANAISSGPIKTLAASGIKDFSKLLHHMESLAPLQRTVTIDEVGNTAAFLLSDYASGITGDNIYVDAGF
;
A
#
# COMPACT_ATOMS: atom_id res chain seq x y z
N TYR A 1 4.51 -13.04 -3.61
CA TYR A 1 3.30 -13.70 -3.08
C TYR A 1 3.57 -14.25 -1.69
N GLN A 2 2.60 -14.13 -0.78
CA GLN A 2 2.75 -14.57 0.62
C GLN A 2 2.60 -16.09 0.79
N ASN A 3 1.81 -16.75 -0.06
CA ASN A 3 1.41 -18.14 0.12
C ASN A 3 1.32 -18.85 -1.23
N GLU A 4 1.78 -20.11 -1.31
CA GLU A 4 1.79 -20.92 -2.53
C GLU A 4 0.44 -20.99 -3.27
N ARG A 5 -0.66 -20.93 -2.56
CA ARG A 5 -2.01 -20.89 -3.17
C ARG A 5 -2.25 -19.69 -4.10
N PHE A 6 -1.42 -18.64 -3.98
CA PHE A 6 -1.50 -17.46 -4.84
C PHE A 6 -0.51 -17.49 -6.00
N LEU A 7 0.41 -18.43 -6.04
CA LEU A 7 1.49 -18.50 -7.03
C LEU A 7 0.95 -18.45 -8.47
N ASP A 8 0.05 -19.35 -8.83
CA ASP A 8 -0.50 -19.43 -10.20
C ASP A 8 -1.18 -18.13 -10.62
N ARG A 9 -1.94 -17.52 -9.70
CA ARG A 9 -2.64 -16.27 -9.95
C ARG A 9 -1.66 -15.11 -10.16
N ILE A 10 -0.64 -14.99 -9.30
CA ILE A 10 0.37 -13.93 -9.40
C ILE A 10 1.25 -14.13 -10.63
N THR A 11 1.59 -15.38 -10.96
CA THR A 11 2.30 -15.72 -12.20
C THR A 11 1.47 -15.34 -13.44
N GLY A 12 0.14 -15.53 -13.39
CA GLY A 12 -0.76 -15.06 -14.44
C GLY A 12 -0.68 -13.55 -14.65
N PHE A 13 -0.76 -12.78 -13.57
CA PHE A 13 -0.63 -11.31 -13.64
C PHE A 13 0.76 -10.87 -14.13
N ALA A 14 1.84 -11.50 -13.64
CA ALA A 14 3.18 -11.17 -14.08
C ALA A 14 3.35 -11.33 -15.60
N LYS A 15 2.78 -12.39 -16.17
CA LYS A 15 2.80 -12.64 -17.62
C LYS A 15 2.06 -11.57 -18.44
N GLU A 16 1.01 -10.96 -17.90
CA GLU A 16 0.31 -9.85 -18.56
C GLU A 16 1.21 -8.62 -18.74
N PHE A 17 2.27 -8.52 -17.94
CA PHE A 17 3.26 -7.44 -17.98
C PHE A 17 4.63 -7.90 -18.50
N ASP A 18 4.69 -9.03 -19.20
CA ASP A 18 5.93 -9.64 -19.71
C ASP A 18 7.01 -9.85 -18.64
N SER A 19 6.59 -10.11 -17.37
CA SER A 19 7.49 -10.37 -16.25
C SER A 19 7.54 -11.86 -15.91
N ASP A 20 8.74 -12.37 -15.72
CA ASP A 20 9.03 -13.71 -15.20
C ASP A 20 9.40 -13.72 -13.71
N ILE A 21 9.38 -12.52 -13.06
CA ILE A 21 9.78 -12.36 -11.67
C ILE A 21 8.57 -12.44 -10.76
N VAL A 22 8.45 -13.55 -10.06
CA VAL A 22 7.44 -13.79 -9.02
C VAL A 22 8.14 -14.35 -7.79
N ILE A 23 8.16 -13.58 -6.69
CA ILE A 23 8.97 -13.86 -5.51
C ILE A 23 8.09 -14.19 -4.31
N PRO A 24 8.36 -15.25 -3.53
CA PRO A 24 7.77 -15.47 -2.23
C PRO A 24 8.11 -14.31 -1.29
N LEU A 25 7.13 -13.75 -0.62
CA LEU A 25 7.34 -12.66 0.32
C LEU A 25 6.22 -12.61 1.35
N ASP A 26 6.56 -12.90 2.59
CA ASP A 26 5.81 -12.49 3.76
C ASP A 26 6.51 -11.28 4.39
N VAL A 27 5.85 -10.14 4.42
CA VAL A 27 6.44 -8.89 4.91
C VAL A 27 6.58 -8.84 6.44
N SER A 28 6.07 -9.83 7.15
CA SER A 28 6.32 -10.04 8.58
C SER A 28 7.63 -10.80 8.86
N ASP A 29 8.35 -11.21 7.79
CA ASP A 29 9.60 -11.94 7.87
C ASP A 29 10.74 -11.14 7.19
N ASP A 30 11.61 -10.55 8.01
CA ASP A 30 12.74 -9.76 7.53
C ASP A 30 13.71 -10.56 6.64
N ALA A 31 13.82 -11.88 6.85
CA ALA A 31 14.67 -12.73 6.01
C ALA A 31 14.10 -12.86 4.59
N GLN A 32 12.77 -12.91 4.44
CA GLN A 32 12.13 -12.92 3.13
C GLN A 32 12.23 -11.55 2.43
N ILE A 33 12.11 -10.44 3.18
CA ILE A 33 12.34 -9.09 2.64
C ILE A 33 13.77 -8.98 2.10
N PHE A 34 14.75 -9.48 2.84
CA PHE A 34 16.14 -9.49 2.39
C PHE A 34 16.34 -10.39 1.16
N SER A 35 15.81 -11.60 1.17
CA SER A 35 15.90 -12.55 0.04
C SER A 35 15.29 -11.97 -1.24
N MET A 36 14.14 -11.29 -1.15
CA MET A 36 13.54 -10.56 -2.28
C MET A 36 14.54 -9.55 -2.87
N THR A 37 15.23 -8.80 -2.04
CA THR A 37 16.19 -7.78 -2.49
C THR A 37 17.37 -8.41 -3.24
N GLU A 38 17.86 -9.56 -2.79
CA GLU A 38 18.93 -10.29 -3.50
C GLU A 38 18.47 -10.77 -4.89
N VAL A 39 17.26 -11.33 -4.98
CA VAL A 39 16.70 -11.75 -6.28
C VAL A 39 16.59 -10.56 -7.24
N LEU A 40 16.11 -9.41 -6.77
CA LEU A 40 15.98 -8.20 -7.60
C LEU A 40 17.34 -7.63 -8.00
N ARG A 41 18.34 -7.71 -7.11
CA ARG A 41 19.73 -7.32 -7.43
C ARG A 41 20.29 -8.19 -8.56
N ASP A 42 20.12 -9.49 -8.48
CA ASP A 42 20.65 -10.42 -9.46
C ASP A 42 19.96 -10.29 -10.82
N LYS A 43 18.64 -9.97 -10.83
CA LYS A 43 17.84 -9.87 -12.05
C LYS A 43 17.95 -8.50 -12.73
N TRP A 44 17.89 -7.41 -11.96
CA TRP A 44 17.80 -6.04 -12.49
C TRP A 44 18.99 -5.16 -12.14
N GLY A 45 19.71 -5.47 -11.05
CA GLY A 45 20.83 -4.65 -10.58
C GLY A 45 20.45 -3.32 -9.94
N CYS A 46 19.34 -2.72 -10.34
CA CYS A 46 18.85 -1.44 -9.83
C CYS A 46 17.33 -1.33 -9.93
N LEU A 47 16.75 -0.38 -9.18
CA LEU A 47 15.32 -0.08 -9.19
C LEU A 47 15.09 1.43 -9.34
N ASP A 48 14.14 1.80 -10.19
CA ASP A 48 13.65 3.18 -10.36
C ASP A 48 12.44 3.47 -9.48
N GLY A 49 11.73 2.43 -9.03
CA GLY A 49 10.57 2.60 -8.18
C GLY A 49 10.07 1.31 -7.54
N ALA A 50 9.24 1.47 -6.50
CA ALA A 50 8.55 0.37 -5.86
C ALA A 50 7.16 0.79 -5.39
N VAL A 51 6.17 -0.10 -5.54
CA VAL A 51 4.81 0.08 -5.04
C VAL A 51 4.56 -0.92 -3.93
N HIS A 52 4.26 -0.39 -2.74
CA HIS A 52 3.78 -1.16 -1.61
C HIS A 52 2.26 -1.11 -1.57
N SER A 53 1.61 -2.21 -1.96
CA SER A 53 0.16 -2.36 -1.94
C SER A 53 -0.26 -3.49 -1.00
N ILE A 54 0.23 -3.42 0.25
CA ILE A 54 0.08 -4.46 1.26
C ILE A 54 -0.71 -3.92 2.44
N GLY A 55 -1.59 -4.74 2.99
CA GLY A 55 -2.33 -4.42 4.19
C GLY A 55 -3.09 -5.65 4.69
N PHE A 56 -3.05 -5.84 6.01
CA PHE A 56 -3.75 -6.91 6.69
C PHE A 56 -4.08 -6.48 8.12
N ALA A 57 -5.26 -6.86 8.59
CA ALA A 57 -5.60 -6.87 10.00
C ALA A 57 -6.42 -8.13 10.30
N PRO A 58 -6.24 -8.76 11.49
CA PRO A 58 -7.11 -9.83 11.94
C PRO A 58 -8.56 -9.39 11.93
N ARG A 59 -9.46 -10.35 11.66
CA ARG A 59 -10.89 -10.07 11.45
C ARG A 59 -11.54 -9.39 12.65
N GLU A 60 -11.18 -9.80 13.85
CA GLU A 60 -11.64 -9.19 15.11
C GLU A 60 -11.25 -7.73 15.24
N ALA A 61 -10.12 -7.33 14.69
CA ALA A 61 -9.61 -5.95 14.73
C ALA A 61 -10.32 -4.97 13.80
N ILE A 62 -11.18 -5.49 12.88
CA ILE A 62 -11.90 -4.69 11.87
C ILE A 62 -13.41 -4.92 11.85
N GLN A 63 -13.95 -5.63 12.84
CA GLN A 63 -15.40 -5.90 12.95
C GLN A 63 -15.98 -5.38 14.26
N GLY A 64 -17.23 -4.91 14.19
CA GLY A 64 -17.97 -4.46 15.37
C GLY A 64 -17.42 -3.16 15.97
N ASP A 65 -17.50 -3.02 17.28
CA ASP A 65 -16.97 -1.89 18.01
C ASP A 65 -15.43 -1.95 18.10
N PHE A 66 -14.78 -0.79 18.08
CA PHE A 66 -13.33 -0.70 18.11
C PHE A 66 -12.74 -1.31 19.40
N LEU A 67 -13.36 -1.06 20.54
CA LEU A 67 -12.85 -1.55 21.85
C LEU A 67 -13.11 -3.03 22.02
N GLU A 68 -14.22 -3.55 21.51
CA GLU A 68 -14.55 -4.99 21.57
C GLU A 68 -13.53 -5.84 20.79
N GLY A 69 -13.09 -5.35 19.62
CA GLY A 69 -12.10 -6.04 18.77
C GLY A 69 -10.64 -5.74 19.14
N LEU A 70 -10.39 -4.91 20.15
CA LEU A 70 -9.04 -4.46 20.50
C LEU A 70 -8.30 -5.51 21.33
N SER A 71 -7.23 -6.06 20.76
CA SER A 71 -6.25 -6.88 21.46
C SER A 71 -4.83 -6.44 21.11
N ARG A 72 -3.85 -6.71 22.00
CA ARG A 72 -2.44 -6.39 21.73
C ARG A 72 -1.92 -7.07 20.49
N ASP A 73 -2.25 -8.34 20.31
CA ASP A 73 -1.75 -9.16 19.21
C ASP A 73 -2.39 -8.72 17.86
N ALA A 74 -3.70 -8.51 17.84
CA ALA A 74 -4.37 -8.05 16.61
C ALA A 74 -3.96 -6.62 16.22
N PHE A 75 -3.79 -5.74 17.20
CA PHE A 75 -3.30 -4.38 16.98
C PHE A 75 -1.85 -4.38 16.48
N GLY A 76 -0.97 -5.16 17.12
CA GLY A 76 0.43 -5.33 16.71
C GLY A 76 0.55 -5.89 15.30
N THR A 77 -0.19 -6.94 14.96
CA THR A 77 -0.22 -7.56 13.63
C THR A 77 -0.67 -6.57 12.56
N ALA A 78 -1.71 -5.78 12.82
CA ALA A 78 -2.19 -4.79 11.87
C ALA A 78 -1.15 -3.69 11.60
N LEU A 79 -0.47 -3.19 12.63
CA LEU A 79 0.60 -2.20 12.49
C LEU A 79 1.83 -2.77 11.80
N ASP A 80 2.25 -3.97 12.15
CA ASP A 80 3.42 -4.63 11.58
C ASP A 80 3.25 -4.81 10.07
N ILE A 81 2.17 -5.47 9.65
CA ILE A 81 1.94 -5.77 8.23
C ILE A 81 1.51 -4.55 7.43
N SER A 82 0.67 -3.65 7.99
CA SER A 82 0.06 -2.58 7.19
C SER A 82 0.75 -1.22 7.31
N ALA A 83 1.70 -1.06 8.24
CA ALA A 83 2.44 0.19 8.40
C ALA A 83 3.96 -0.03 8.39
N TYR A 84 4.50 -0.89 9.26
CA TYR A 84 5.95 -1.10 9.37
C TYR A 84 6.55 -1.74 8.11
N SER A 85 5.84 -2.63 7.45
CA SER A 85 6.35 -3.33 6.26
C SER A 85 6.79 -2.38 5.13
N PHE A 86 6.14 -1.23 4.97
CA PHE A 86 6.54 -0.24 3.96
C PHE A 86 7.95 0.33 4.19
N PRO A 87 8.26 0.98 5.32
CA PRO A 87 9.62 1.43 5.59
C PRO A 87 10.64 0.28 5.68
N ALA A 88 10.26 -0.92 6.12
CA ALA A 88 11.13 -2.08 6.13
C ALA A 88 11.54 -2.50 4.70
N MET A 89 10.58 -2.62 3.78
CA MET A 89 10.84 -2.89 2.37
C MET A 89 11.67 -1.80 1.72
N VAL A 90 11.34 -0.52 1.95
CA VAL A 90 12.11 0.61 1.41
C VAL A 90 13.56 0.57 1.89
N LYS A 91 13.78 0.30 3.18
CA LYS A 91 15.14 0.15 3.74
C LYS A 91 15.93 -0.97 3.05
N ALA A 92 15.30 -2.11 2.80
CA ALA A 92 15.95 -3.25 2.14
C ALA A 92 16.25 -2.95 0.66
N LEU A 93 15.33 -2.26 -0.04
CA LEU A 93 15.47 -1.91 -1.45
C LEU A 93 16.38 -0.70 -1.71
N LEU A 94 16.69 0.10 -0.68
CA LEU A 94 17.47 1.32 -0.81
C LEU A 94 18.80 1.15 -1.57
N PRO A 95 19.61 0.10 -1.35
CA PRO A 95 20.85 -0.09 -2.10
C PRO A 95 20.67 -0.26 -3.61
N LEU A 96 19.46 -0.66 -4.07
CA LEU A 96 19.14 -0.78 -5.50
C LEU A 96 18.67 0.54 -6.12
N MET A 97 18.37 1.54 -5.30
CA MET A 97 17.84 2.85 -5.71
C MET A 97 18.89 3.98 -5.55
N GLU A 98 19.97 3.76 -4.79
CA GLU A 98 20.97 4.79 -4.53
C GLU A 98 21.70 5.26 -5.80
N GLY A 99 21.97 6.57 -5.86
CA GLY A 99 22.72 7.19 -6.96
C GLY A 99 21.88 7.47 -8.22
N ARG A 100 20.55 7.30 -8.14
CA ARG A 100 19.63 7.56 -9.25
C ARG A 100 18.29 8.12 -8.75
N PRO A 101 17.56 8.89 -9.58
CA PRO A 101 16.19 9.26 -9.26
C PRO A 101 15.32 8.01 -9.10
N ALA A 102 14.63 7.92 -7.98
CA ALA A 102 13.71 6.81 -7.75
C ALA A 102 12.46 7.30 -6.98
N SER A 103 11.42 6.47 -6.98
CA SER A 103 10.16 6.80 -6.29
C SER A 103 9.57 5.58 -5.61
N VAL A 104 9.19 5.72 -4.34
CA VAL A 104 8.46 4.68 -3.61
C VAL A 104 7.04 5.17 -3.29
N LEU A 105 6.09 4.28 -3.41
CA LEU A 105 4.67 4.58 -3.30
C LEU A 105 3.97 3.55 -2.42
N THR A 106 3.04 4.00 -1.58
CA THR A 106 2.15 3.11 -0.84
C THR A 106 0.68 3.48 -1.07
N LEU A 107 -0.22 2.54 -0.76
CA LEU A 107 -1.67 2.76 -0.82
C LEU A 107 -2.23 2.90 0.59
N THR A 108 -2.96 3.98 0.81
CA THR A 108 -3.69 4.26 2.03
C THR A 108 -5.19 4.41 1.78
N TYR A 109 -5.93 4.82 2.80
CA TYR A 109 -7.37 4.97 2.74
C TYR A 109 -7.85 6.02 3.74
N LEU A 110 -8.93 6.71 3.42
CA LEU A 110 -9.57 7.75 4.21
C LEU A 110 -9.77 7.38 5.70
N GLY A 111 -9.87 6.10 6.04
CA GLY A 111 -9.94 5.62 7.41
C GLY A 111 -8.76 5.99 8.30
N SER A 112 -7.66 6.50 7.74
CA SER A 112 -6.54 7.11 8.47
C SER A 112 -6.91 8.44 9.13
N GLU A 113 -7.84 9.19 8.54
CA GLU A 113 -8.23 10.54 8.96
C GLU A 113 -9.63 10.60 9.55
N ARG A 114 -10.53 9.74 9.09
CA ARG A 114 -11.94 9.72 9.50
C ARG A 114 -12.31 8.33 9.99
N VAL A 115 -13.24 8.29 10.94
CA VAL A 115 -13.79 7.01 11.40
C VAL A 115 -14.65 6.39 10.30
N VAL A 116 -14.23 5.23 9.84
CA VAL A 116 -14.99 4.41 8.90
C VAL A 116 -15.51 3.18 9.64
N PRO A 117 -16.82 2.92 9.67
CA PRO A 117 -17.36 1.73 10.33
C PRO A 117 -16.72 0.43 9.83
N ASN A 118 -16.42 -0.49 10.74
CA ASN A 118 -15.75 -1.76 10.47
C ASN A 118 -14.34 -1.61 9.84
N TYR A 119 -13.66 -0.50 10.05
CA TYR A 119 -12.26 -0.30 9.65
C TYR A 119 -11.31 -0.27 10.87
N ASN A 120 -11.77 0.30 11.98
CA ASN A 120 -11.20 0.23 13.34
C ASN A 120 -9.64 0.30 13.37
N THR A 121 -8.97 -0.76 13.84
CA THR A 121 -7.51 -0.82 13.97
C THR A 121 -6.77 -0.61 12.63
N MET A 122 -7.37 -0.98 11.51
CA MET A 122 -6.78 -0.70 10.20
C MET A 122 -6.68 0.81 9.94
N GLY A 123 -7.63 1.62 10.41
CA GLY A 123 -7.54 3.08 10.33
C GLY A 123 -6.32 3.63 11.07
N VAL A 124 -6.04 3.11 12.26
CA VAL A 124 -4.84 3.45 13.05
C VAL A 124 -3.56 3.04 12.29
N ALA A 125 -3.55 1.84 11.70
CA ALA A 125 -2.42 1.37 10.91
C ALA A 125 -2.19 2.23 9.66
N LYS A 126 -3.25 2.68 8.96
CA LYS A 126 -3.14 3.59 7.82
C LYS A 126 -2.64 4.97 8.22
N ALA A 127 -3.04 5.51 9.38
CA ALA A 127 -2.48 6.75 9.91
C ALA A 127 -0.98 6.64 10.19
N ALA A 128 -0.54 5.51 10.76
CA ALA A 128 0.88 5.23 10.98
C ALA A 128 1.65 5.09 9.65
N LEU A 129 1.05 4.44 8.65
CA LEU A 129 1.61 4.33 7.30
C LEU A 129 1.82 5.70 6.66
N GLU A 130 0.84 6.60 6.72
CA GLU A 130 0.95 7.97 6.19
C GLU A 130 1.99 8.81 6.92
N ALA A 131 2.10 8.64 8.25
CA ALA A 131 3.19 9.25 8.99
C ALA A 131 4.56 8.74 8.49
N SER A 132 4.69 7.43 8.24
CA SER A 132 5.92 6.82 7.72
C SER A 132 6.31 7.38 6.34
N VAL A 133 5.35 7.70 5.47
CA VAL A 133 5.62 8.36 4.17
C VAL A 133 6.37 9.67 4.36
N ARG A 134 5.95 10.52 5.30
CA ARG A 134 6.60 11.81 5.59
C ARG A 134 8.03 11.64 6.11
N TYR A 135 8.25 10.68 7.02
CA TYR A 135 9.59 10.38 7.53
C TYR A 135 10.50 9.77 6.45
N LEU A 136 9.94 8.90 5.58
CA LEU A 136 10.67 8.37 4.44
C LEU A 136 11.05 9.48 3.45
N ALA A 137 10.13 10.38 3.13
CA ALA A 137 10.42 11.52 2.24
C ALA A 137 11.56 12.39 2.77
N ALA A 138 11.58 12.68 4.08
CA ALA A 138 12.66 13.42 4.71
C ALA A 138 14.02 12.69 4.68
N SER A 139 13.99 11.36 4.89
CA SER A 139 15.21 10.52 4.89
C SER A 139 15.76 10.26 3.48
N LEU A 140 14.88 10.13 2.49
CA LEU A 140 15.22 9.74 1.12
C LEU A 140 15.46 10.94 0.19
N GLY A 141 14.84 12.09 0.49
CA GLY A 141 14.95 13.31 -0.32
C GLY A 141 16.39 13.73 -0.62
N PRO A 142 17.32 13.77 0.36
CA PRO A 142 18.73 14.05 0.10
C PRO A 142 19.43 13.06 -0.85
N LYS A 143 18.85 11.89 -1.06
CA LYS A 143 19.33 10.85 -1.99
C LYS A 143 18.66 10.92 -3.37
N GLY A 144 17.78 11.91 -3.61
CA GLY A 144 17.01 12.04 -4.85
C GLY A 144 15.87 11.04 -4.99
N ILE A 145 15.45 10.39 -3.90
CA ILE A 145 14.37 9.39 -3.89
C ILE A 145 13.12 10.00 -3.26
N ARG A 146 11.98 9.86 -3.92
CA ARG A 146 10.68 10.38 -3.48
C ARG A 146 9.87 9.29 -2.78
N ALA A 147 9.05 9.67 -1.81
CA ALA A 147 8.13 8.77 -1.13
C ALA A 147 6.75 9.43 -1.01
N ASN A 148 5.72 8.78 -1.54
CA ASN A 148 4.35 9.29 -1.52
C ASN A 148 3.34 8.18 -1.18
N ALA A 149 2.10 8.58 -0.91
CA ALA A 149 0.96 7.69 -0.78
C ALA A 149 -0.17 8.08 -1.73
N ILE A 150 -1.01 7.11 -2.08
CA ILE A 150 -2.31 7.35 -2.69
C ILE A 150 -3.39 6.91 -1.71
N SER A 151 -4.26 7.84 -1.33
CA SER A 151 -5.52 7.55 -0.64
C SER A 151 -6.59 7.28 -1.69
N SER A 152 -6.86 6.01 -1.94
CA SER A 152 -7.87 5.64 -2.93
C SER A 152 -9.27 5.60 -2.32
N GLY A 153 -10.27 5.99 -3.09
CA GLY A 153 -11.66 5.65 -2.78
C GLY A 153 -11.86 4.13 -2.73
N PRO A 154 -13.00 3.66 -2.23
CA PRO A 154 -13.25 2.23 -2.10
C PRO A 154 -13.36 1.56 -3.47
N ILE A 155 -12.59 0.49 -3.66
CA ILE A 155 -12.57 -0.33 -4.87
C ILE A 155 -12.85 -1.78 -4.46
N LYS A 156 -13.62 -2.50 -5.26
CA LYS A 156 -13.88 -3.93 -5.06
C LYS A 156 -12.61 -4.74 -5.31
N THR A 157 -11.88 -5.01 -4.23
CA THR A 157 -10.69 -5.87 -4.23
C THR A 157 -10.91 -7.08 -3.32
N LEU A 158 -10.01 -8.06 -3.38
CA LEU A 158 -10.03 -9.18 -2.43
C LEU A 158 -9.90 -8.70 -0.98
N ALA A 159 -9.05 -7.72 -0.72
CA ALA A 159 -8.90 -7.14 0.62
C ALA A 159 -10.20 -6.46 1.09
N ALA A 160 -10.85 -5.70 0.22
CA ALA A 160 -12.10 -5.03 0.52
C ALA A 160 -13.28 -6.00 0.75
N SER A 161 -13.24 -7.20 0.18
CA SER A 161 -14.27 -8.23 0.39
C SER A 161 -14.36 -8.73 1.84
N GLY A 162 -13.31 -8.53 2.64
CA GLY A 162 -13.28 -8.84 4.07
C GLY A 162 -14.00 -7.82 4.95
N ILE A 163 -14.31 -6.62 4.43
CA ILE A 163 -15.00 -5.57 5.16
C ILE A 163 -16.51 -5.83 5.17
N LYS A 164 -17.08 -5.89 6.37
CA LYS A 164 -18.53 -6.09 6.51
C LYS A 164 -19.31 -4.91 5.91
N ASP A 165 -20.39 -5.21 5.21
CA ASP A 165 -21.28 -4.22 4.56
C ASP A 165 -20.59 -3.33 3.50
N PHE A 166 -19.48 -3.78 2.91
CA PHE A 166 -18.72 -3.00 1.93
C PHE A 166 -19.56 -2.47 0.75
N SER A 167 -20.55 -3.23 0.27
CA SER A 167 -21.46 -2.76 -0.78
C SER A 167 -22.29 -1.54 -0.35
N LYS A 168 -22.72 -1.46 0.91
CA LYS A 168 -23.45 -0.30 1.43
C LYS A 168 -22.52 0.91 1.53
N LEU A 169 -21.27 0.69 1.93
CA LEU A 169 -20.23 1.73 1.95
C LEU A 169 -20.01 2.30 0.54
N LEU A 170 -19.88 1.44 -0.48
CA LEU A 170 -19.74 1.87 -1.88
C LEU A 170 -20.89 2.77 -2.31
N HIS A 171 -22.15 2.34 -2.15
CA HIS A 171 -23.30 3.15 -2.53
C HIS A 171 -23.40 4.47 -1.77
N HIS A 172 -23.03 4.46 -0.48
CA HIS A 172 -22.99 5.68 0.31
C HIS A 172 -21.96 6.67 -0.25
N MET A 173 -20.76 6.21 -0.56
CA MET A 173 -19.71 7.07 -1.13
C MET A 173 -20.06 7.55 -2.54
N GLU A 174 -20.65 6.70 -3.40
CA GLU A 174 -21.17 7.13 -4.71
C GLU A 174 -22.17 8.29 -4.60
N SER A 175 -23.05 8.24 -3.62
CA SER A 175 -24.08 9.28 -3.43
C SER A 175 -23.53 10.62 -2.92
N LEU A 176 -22.38 10.63 -2.28
CA LEU A 176 -21.75 11.81 -1.69
C LEU A 176 -20.58 12.35 -2.50
N ALA A 177 -19.92 11.51 -3.30
CA ALA A 177 -18.79 11.93 -4.10
C ALA A 177 -19.21 12.96 -5.17
N PRO A 178 -18.49 14.07 -5.36
CA PRO A 178 -18.74 15.06 -6.40
C PRO A 178 -18.90 14.48 -7.80
N LEU A 179 -18.13 13.45 -8.16
CA LEU A 179 -18.26 12.76 -9.45
C LEU A 179 -19.41 11.74 -9.50
N GLN A 180 -20.16 11.55 -8.40
CA GLN A 180 -21.31 10.64 -8.27
C GLN A 180 -21.02 9.20 -8.72
N ARG A 181 -19.81 8.73 -8.47
CA ARG A 181 -19.35 7.37 -8.74
C ARG A 181 -18.17 7.01 -7.85
N THR A 182 -17.85 5.74 -7.75
CA THR A 182 -16.56 5.30 -7.21
C THR A 182 -15.45 5.44 -8.26
N VAL A 183 -14.21 5.34 -7.80
CA VAL A 183 -13.03 5.30 -8.68
C VAL A 183 -12.78 3.89 -9.18
N THR A 184 -12.04 3.80 -10.28
CA THR A 184 -11.59 2.55 -10.89
C THR A 184 -10.15 2.21 -10.49
N ILE A 185 -9.76 0.95 -10.69
CA ILE A 185 -8.36 0.52 -10.51
C ILE A 185 -7.43 1.26 -11.48
N ASP A 186 -7.90 1.56 -12.70
CA ASP A 186 -7.11 2.27 -13.71
C ASP A 186 -6.83 3.72 -13.31
N GLU A 187 -7.79 4.41 -12.69
CA GLU A 187 -7.59 5.78 -12.20
C GLU A 187 -6.55 5.84 -11.08
N VAL A 188 -6.56 4.86 -10.17
CA VAL A 188 -5.51 4.71 -9.15
C VAL A 188 -4.18 4.32 -9.78
N GLY A 189 -4.18 3.40 -10.74
CA GLY A 189 -3.01 2.98 -11.50
C GLY A 189 -2.35 4.12 -12.29
N ASN A 190 -3.15 4.95 -12.97
CA ASN A 190 -2.67 6.13 -13.69
C ASN A 190 -2.01 7.15 -12.75
N THR A 191 -2.60 7.38 -11.57
CA THR A 191 -2.00 8.23 -10.55
C THR A 191 -0.70 7.64 -10.01
N ALA A 192 -0.65 6.33 -9.80
CA ALA A 192 0.57 5.64 -9.39
C ALA A 192 1.67 5.77 -10.45
N ALA A 193 1.34 5.57 -11.73
CA ALA A 193 2.28 5.76 -12.84
C ALA A 193 2.82 7.19 -12.90
N PHE A 194 1.95 8.21 -12.73
CA PHE A 194 2.37 9.60 -12.63
C PHE A 194 3.32 9.84 -11.45
N LEU A 195 2.98 9.37 -10.24
CA LEU A 195 3.81 9.57 -9.04
C LEU A 195 5.16 8.84 -9.10
N LEU A 196 5.24 7.73 -9.83
CA LEU A 196 6.49 7.01 -10.05
C LEU A 196 7.36 7.64 -11.14
N SER A 197 6.76 8.39 -12.05
CA SER A 197 7.47 9.03 -13.18
C SER A 197 8.17 10.34 -12.81
N ASP A 198 9.02 10.83 -13.71
CA ASP A 198 9.70 12.12 -13.59
C ASP A 198 8.75 13.33 -13.64
N TYR A 199 7.53 13.15 -14.16
CA TYR A 199 6.50 14.20 -14.14
C TYR A 199 6.11 14.63 -12.72
N ALA A 200 6.32 13.76 -11.72
CA ALA A 200 6.07 14.04 -10.31
C ALA A 200 7.35 14.39 -9.53
N SER A 201 8.42 14.86 -10.20
CA SER A 201 9.73 15.12 -9.59
C SER A 201 9.70 16.12 -8.43
N GLY A 202 8.72 16.99 -8.36
CA GLY A 202 8.51 17.95 -7.27
C GLY A 202 7.58 17.45 -6.16
N ILE A 203 7.09 16.19 -6.19
CA ILE A 203 6.11 15.67 -5.23
C ILE A 203 6.77 14.59 -4.36
N THR A 204 6.87 14.86 -3.06
CA THR A 204 7.34 13.89 -2.06
C THR A 204 6.77 14.17 -0.68
N GLY A 205 6.51 13.13 0.10
CA GLY A 205 5.95 13.23 1.45
C GLY A 205 4.44 13.48 1.49
N ASP A 206 3.77 13.34 0.36
CA ASP A 206 2.37 13.71 0.19
C ASP A 206 1.45 12.47 0.09
N ASN A 207 0.17 12.70 0.38
CA ASN A 207 -0.91 11.75 0.25
C ASN A 207 -1.89 12.27 -0.80
N ILE A 208 -1.90 11.65 -1.98
CA ILE A 208 -2.74 12.07 -3.11
C ILE A 208 -4.06 11.32 -3.08
N TYR A 209 -5.17 12.07 -3.05
CA TYR A 209 -6.50 11.50 -3.05
C TYR A 209 -6.95 11.15 -4.47
N VAL A 210 -7.41 9.91 -4.62
CA VAL A 210 -8.06 9.39 -5.85
C VAL A 210 -9.36 8.73 -5.41
N ASP A 211 -10.40 9.52 -5.17
CA ASP A 211 -11.62 9.12 -4.47
C ASP A 211 -12.92 9.66 -5.09
N ALA A 212 -12.83 10.26 -6.28
CA ALA A 212 -13.93 10.94 -6.95
C ALA A 212 -14.41 12.22 -6.22
N GLY A 213 -13.56 12.77 -5.31
CA GLY A 213 -13.81 13.98 -4.55
C GLY A 213 -14.51 13.76 -3.21
N PHE A 214 -14.63 12.52 -2.72
CA PHE A 214 -15.23 12.20 -1.43
C PHE A 214 -14.26 12.60 -0.28
#